data_c40a461379e7b74061cadcecb7e7b13d
#
_entry.id   c40a461379e7b74061cadcecb7e7b13d
#
_cell.length_a   1.000
_cell.length_b   1.000
_cell.length_c   1.000
_cell.angle_alpha   90.00
_cell.angle_beta   90.00
_cell.angle_gamma   90.00
#
_symmetry.space_group_name_H-M   'P 1'
#
loop_
_entity.id
_entity.type
_entity.pdbx_description
1 polymer ?
#
loop_
_entity_poly.entity_id
_entity_poly.type
_entity_poly.pdbx_seq_one_letter_code
_entity_poly.pdbx_strand_id
1 'polypeptide(L)'
;AERSHYIFDHDRAYPMGAINPRPPLFSWSLALGGIGLSWLLEMPADEATWWSVAAMPAVFGALIVLPLAAIAKNVHSKGAGILTAWLIALMPGHISHATFGLADHDSFALLFLSMAFYYWVRALDELGTERMFQNPSSSPLYLVAGIRETWYRNPRAMAFATLSGISFATVALGWKGFVY
;
A
#
# COMPACT_ATOMS: atom_id res chain seq x y z
N ALA A 1 -15.36 -24.57 14.35
CA ALA A 1 -14.15 -25.30 13.96
C ALA A 1 -13.24 -24.50 12.98
N GLU A 2 -13.80 -23.63 12.11
CA GLU A 2 -13.02 -22.94 11.07
C GLU A 2 -12.16 -21.75 11.55
N ARG A 3 -12.47 -21.16 12.70
CA ARG A 3 -11.70 -20.00 13.20
C ARG A 3 -10.29 -20.33 13.72
N SER A 4 -10.02 -21.59 14.06
CA SER A 4 -8.72 -22.02 14.59
C SER A 4 -7.63 -22.07 13.52
N HIS A 5 -7.97 -22.33 12.26
CA HIS A 5 -7.02 -22.42 11.15
C HIS A 5 -6.35 -21.08 10.79
N TYR A 6 -6.97 -19.95 11.10
CA TYR A 6 -6.36 -18.63 10.85
C TYR A 6 -5.23 -18.29 11.82
N ILE A 7 -5.25 -18.83 13.02
CA ILE A 7 -4.25 -18.55 14.06
C ILE A 7 -3.18 -19.61 14.08
N PHE A 8 -3.57 -20.87 13.91
CA PHE A 8 -2.66 -22.01 13.96
C PHE A 8 -2.79 -22.85 12.68
N ASP A 9 -1.70 -22.93 11.93
CA ASP A 9 -1.62 -23.65 10.67
C ASP A 9 -0.95 -24.99 10.92
N HIS A 10 -1.73 -26.07 10.82
CA HIS A 10 -1.27 -27.44 11.07
C HIS A 10 -0.33 -27.96 9.98
N ASP A 11 -0.42 -27.42 8.76
CA ASP A 11 0.41 -27.83 7.63
C ASP A 11 1.77 -27.12 7.63
N ARG A 12 1.90 -26.06 8.42
CA ARG A 12 3.14 -25.32 8.59
C ARG A 12 4.01 -25.96 9.65
N ALA A 13 5.30 -26.18 9.34
CA ALA A 13 6.24 -26.87 10.23
C ALA A 13 5.74 -28.25 10.69
N TYR A 14 5.15 -28.99 9.75
CA TYR A 14 4.65 -30.33 10.00
C TYR A 14 5.70 -31.21 10.69
N PRO A 15 5.35 -32.04 11.71
CA PRO A 15 3.99 -32.33 12.21
C PRO A 15 3.50 -31.41 13.35
N MET A 16 4.31 -30.46 13.82
CA MET A 16 4.01 -29.67 15.02
C MET A 16 3.03 -28.52 14.77
N GLY A 17 2.87 -28.07 13.52
CA GLY A 17 2.11 -26.88 13.21
C GLY A 17 2.83 -25.59 13.64
N ALA A 18 2.33 -24.45 13.21
CA ALA A 18 2.85 -23.14 13.63
C ALA A 18 1.75 -22.07 13.64
N ILE A 19 1.93 -21.07 14.49
CA ILE A 19 1.09 -19.88 14.46
C ILE A 19 1.30 -19.18 13.10
N ASN A 20 0.21 -18.80 12.44
CA ASN A 20 0.28 -18.03 11.22
C ASN A 20 0.54 -16.54 11.56
N PRO A 21 1.75 -16.02 11.37
CA PRO A 21 2.10 -14.66 11.75
C PRO A 21 1.71 -13.63 10.66
N ARG A 22 1.05 -14.08 9.59
CA ARG A 22 0.74 -13.19 8.46
C ARG A 22 -0.41 -12.26 8.82
N PRO A 23 -0.24 -10.93 8.66
CA PRO A 23 -1.34 -9.99 8.78
C PRO A 23 -2.44 -10.30 7.76
N PRO A 24 -3.72 -10.16 8.12
CA PRO A 24 -4.83 -10.70 7.32
C PRO A 24 -5.18 -9.85 6.09
N LEU A 25 -4.77 -8.59 6.02
CA LEU A 25 -5.30 -7.64 5.04
C LEU A 25 -5.00 -8.03 3.59
N PHE A 26 -3.81 -8.56 3.32
CA PHE A 26 -3.48 -9.07 1.97
C PHE A 26 -4.42 -10.23 1.60
N SER A 27 -4.58 -11.22 2.47
CA SER A 27 -5.48 -12.35 2.21
C SER A 27 -6.93 -11.90 2.04
N TRP A 28 -7.38 -10.92 2.81
CA TRP A 28 -8.71 -10.35 2.66
C TRP A 28 -8.87 -9.60 1.32
N SER A 29 -7.83 -8.90 0.86
CA SER A 29 -7.89 -8.24 -0.45
C SER A 29 -8.07 -9.24 -1.59
N LEU A 30 -7.40 -10.39 -1.51
CA LEU A 30 -7.57 -11.49 -2.47
C LEU A 30 -8.99 -12.10 -2.42
N ALA A 31 -9.51 -12.32 -1.22
CA ALA A 31 -10.85 -12.86 -1.02
C ALA A 31 -11.92 -11.88 -1.54
N LEU A 32 -11.78 -10.58 -1.25
CA LEU A 32 -12.68 -9.56 -1.77
C LEU A 32 -12.61 -9.46 -3.30
N GLY A 33 -11.41 -9.59 -3.87
CA GLY A 33 -11.22 -9.67 -5.32
C GLY A 33 -11.95 -10.87 -5.91
N GLY A 34 -11.88 -12.05 -5.27
CA GLY A 34 -12.62 -13.24 -5.66
C GLY A 34 -14.14 -13.05 -5.61
N ILE A 35 -14.65 -12.47 -4.52
CA ILE A 35 -16.09 -12.14 -4.41
C ILE A 35 -16.51 -11.18 -5.52
N GLY A 36 -15.72 -10.13 -5.77
CA GLY A 36 -16.00 -9.18 -6.84
C GLY A 36 -16.02 -9.81 -8.24
N LEU A 37 -15.05 -10.68 -8.54
CA LEU A 37 -15.01 -11.44 -9.81
C LEU A 37 -16.18 -12.41 -9.95
N SER A 38 -16.53 -13.13 -8.87
CA SER A 38 -17.68 -14.03 -8.85
C SER A 38 -18.97 -13.31 -9.20
N TRP A 39 -19.17 -12.12 -8.62
CA TRP A 39 -20.35 -11.31 -8.88
C TRP A 39 -20.34 -10.69 -10.28
N LEU A 40 -19.18 -10.22 -10.77
CA LEU A 40 -19.07 -9.54 -12.07
C LEU A 40 -19.17 -10.51 -13.25
N LEU A 41 -18.59 -11.70 -13.11
CA LEU A 41 -18.47 -12.69 -14.20
C LEU A 41 -19.44 -13.87 -14.06
N GLU A 42 -20.30 -13.84 -13.03
CA GLU A 42 -21.29 -14.90 -12.72
C GLU A 42 -20.65 -16.31 -12.63
N MET A 43 -19.40 -16.36 -12.13
CA MET A 43 -18.64 -17.60 -11.99
C MET A 43 -18.66 -18.15 -10.56
N PRO A 44 -18.42 -19.45 -10.35
CA PRO A 44 -18.33 -20.05 -9.03
C PRO A 44 -17.30 -19.33 -8.12
N ALA A 45 -17.60 -19.15 -6.83
CA ALA A 45 -16.78 -18.36 -5.92
C ALA A 45 -15.38 -18.94 -5.68
N ASP A 46 -15.24 -20.24 -5.72
CA ASP A 46 -13.95 -20.95 -5.63
C ASP A 46 -13.08 -20.67 -6.85
N GLU A 47 -13.64 -20.77 -8.06
CA GLU A 47 -12.95 -20.45 -9.30
C GLU A 47 -12.56 -18.95 -9.34
N ALA A 48 -13.48 -18.06 -9.01
CA ALA A 48 -13.24 -16.62 -8.92
C ALA A 48 -12.11 -16.28 -7.92
N THR A 49 -12.06 -16.98 -6.79
CA THR A 49 -11.00 -16.80 -5.79
C THR A 49 -9.64 -17.24 -6.34
N TRP A 50 -9.58 -18.35 -7.07
CA TRP A 50 -8.37 -18.79 -7.76
C TRP A 50 -7.84 -17.74 -8.75
N TRP A 51 -8.72 -17.18 -9.57
CA TRP A 51 -8.36 -16.11 -10.50
C TRP A 51 -7.90 -14.85 -9.77
N SER A 52 -8.54 -14.49 -8.67
CA SER A 52 -8.11 -13.36 -7.85
C SER A 52 -6.70 -13.57 -7.29
N VAL A 53 -6.43 -14.74 -6.72
CA VAL A 53 -5.10 -15.08 -6.17
C VAL A 53 -4.02 -15.02 -7.25
N ALA A 54 -4.33 -15.48 -8.46
CA ALA A 54 -3.38 -15.48 -9.56
C ALA A 54 -3.14 -14.09 -10.17
N ALA A 55 -4.20 -13.27 -10.29
CA ALA A 55 -4.14 -11.99 -11.02
C ALA A 55 -3.76 -10.80 -10.14
N MET A 56 -4.19 -10.76 -8.87
CA MET A 56 -4.03 -9.58 -8.02
C MET A 56 -2.58 -9.13 -7.82
N PRO A 57 -1.57 -10.00 -7.66
CA PRO A 57 -0.18 -9.55 -7.57
C PRO A 57 0.28 -8.80 -8.81
N ALA A 58 -0.13 -9.26 -10.00
CA ALA A 58 0.18 -8.57 -11.26
C ALA A 58 -0.56 -7.22 -11.37
N VAL A 59 -1.81 -7.15 -10.90
CA VAL A 59 -2.59 -5.90 -10.85
C VAL A 59 -1.93 -4.90 -9.89
N PHE A 60 -1.58 -5.33 -8.68
CA PHE A 60 -0.88 -4.48 -7.72
C PHE A 60 0.45 -3.99 -8.29
N GLY A 61 1.23 -4.89 -8.91
CA GLY A 61 2.48 -4.54 -9.57
C GLY A 61 2.31 -3.50 -10.68
N ALA A 62 1.32 -3.65 -11.54
CA ALA A 62 1.04 -2.66 -12.58
C ALA A 62 0.64 -1.30 -11.98
N LEU A 63 -0.12 -1.28 -10.90
CA LEU A 63 -0.57 -0.06 -10.24
C LEU A 63 0.55 0.72 -9.54
N ILE A 64 1.65 0.07 -9.13
CA ILE A 64 2.81 0.73 -8.49
C ILE A 64 3.42 1.80 -9.38
N VAL A 65 3.38 1.62 -10.69
CA VAL A 65 3.92 2.58 -11.66
C VAL A 65 3.30 3.96 -11.49
N LEU A 66 2.01 4.04 -11.14
CA LEU A 66 1.27 5.30 -11.04
C LEU A 66 1.79 6.22 -9.93
N PRO A 67 1.84 5.81 -8.65
CA PRO A 67 2.33 6.68 -7.58
C PRO A 67 3.80 7.03 -7.74
N LEU A 68 4.66 6.11 -8.18
CA LEU A 68 6.08 6.38 -8.36
C LEU A 68 6.35 7.37 -9.51
N ALA A 69 5.67 7.21 -10.65
CA ALA A 69 5.73 8.17 -11.74
C ALA A 69 5.18 9.56 -11.33
N ALA A 70 4.11 9.57 -10.53
CA ALA A 70 3.53 10.81 -10.03
C ALA A 70 4.47 11.54 -9.03
N ILE A 71 5.18 10.82 -8.16
CA ILE A 71 6.22 11.39 -7.29
C ILE A 71 7.31 12.05 -8.15
N ALA A 72 7.89 11.30 -9.09
CA ALA A 72 8.97 11.80 -9.93
C ALA A 72 8.55 13.02 -10.78
N LYS A 73 7.30 13.00 -11.27
CA LYS A 73 6.71 14.14 -11.99
C LYS A 73 6.58 15.36 -11.08
N ASN A 74 6.11 15.19 -9.85
CA ASN A 74 5.87 16.31 -8.93
C ASN A 74 7.19 16.90 -8.40
N VAL A 75 8.17 16.05 -8.10
CA VAL A 75 9.46 16.47 -7.53
C VAL A 75 10.38 17.08 -8.59
N HIS A 76 10.31 16.61 -9.82
CA HIS A 76 11.27 17.02 -10.83
C HIS A 76 10.61 17.53 -12.14
N SER A 77 10.01 16.62 -12.96
CA SER A 77 9.43 17.00 -14.25
C SER A 77 8.54 15.91 -14.84
N LYS A 78 7.73 16.26 -15.85
CA LYS A 78 6.93 15.30 -16.61
C LYS A 78 7.81 14.21 -17.24
N GLY A 79 8.99 14.58 -17.76
CA GLY A 79 9.94 13.63 -18.35
C GLY A 79 10.46 12.63 -17.31
N ALA A 80 10.79 13.09 -16.11
CA ALA A 80 11.19 12.22 -15.01
C ALA A 80 10.08 11.23 -14.63
N GLY A 81 8.82 11.68 -14.60
CA GLY A 81 7.68 10.78 -14.35
C GLY A 81 7.55 9.67 -15.41
N ILE A 82 7.66 10.03 -16.69
CA ILE A 82 7.62 9.05 -17.78
C ILE A 82 8.80 8.07 -17.70
N LEU A 83 10.01 8.57 -17.47
CA LEU A 83 11.19 7.72 -17.32
C LEU A 83 11.05 6.76 -16.14
N THR A 84 10.56 7.24 -15.00
CA THR A 84 10.31 6.41 -13.82
C THR A 84 9.29 5.32 -14.12
N ALA A 85 8.20 5.65 -14.83
CA ALA A 85 7.20 4.67 -15.25
C ALA A 85 7.83 3.53 -16.07
N TRP A 86 8.66 3.86 -17.06
CA TRP A 86 9.38 2.88 -17.87
C TRP A 86 10.37 2.05 -17.06
N LEU A 87 11.16 2.68 -16.20
CA LEU A 87 12.15 1.98 -15.38
C LEU A 87 11.47 0.96 -14.44
N ILE A 88 10.40 1.34 -13.76
CA ILE A 88 9.67 0.42 -12.87
C ILE A 88 9.00 -0.70 -13.66
N ALA A 89 8.34 -0.39 -14.78
CA ALA A 89 7.66 -1.39 -15.59
C ALA A 89 8.62 -2.44 -16.18
N LEU A 90 9.88 -2.08 -16.41
CA LEU A 90 10.90 -2.96 -16.98
C LEU A 90 11.88 -3.53 -15.95
N MET A 91 11.76 -3.16 -14.67
CA MET A 91 12.67 -3.60 -13.61
C MET A 91 12.49 -5.09 -13.32
N PRO A 92 13.52 -5.95 -13.53
CA PRO A 92 13.38 -7.40 -13.35
C PRO A 92 12.94 -7.81 -11.95
N GLY A 93 13.49 -7.15 -10.90
CA GLY A 93 13.10 -7.40 -9.51
C GLY A 93 11.64 -7.08 -9.24
N HIS A 94 11.09 -6.03 -9.86
CA HIS A 94 9.67 -5.71 -9.75
C HIS A 94 8.80 -6.75 -10.47
N ILE A 95 9.16 -7.10 -11.70
CA ILE A 95 8.43 -8.08 -12.51
C ILE A 95 8.38 -9.44 -11.80
N SER A 96 9.49 -9.90 -11.20
CA SER A 96 9.54 -11.20 -10.53
C SER A 96 8.57 -11.35 -9.37
N HIS A 97 8.26 -10.26 -8.64
CA HIS A 97 7.30 -10.24 -7.53
C HIS A 97 5.87 -9.86 -7.94
N ALA A 98 5.68 -9.41 -9.20
CA ALA A 98 4.40 -9.01 -9.77
C ALA A 98 3.92 -9.96 -10.88
N THR A 99 4.43 -11.18 -10.92
CA THR A 99 4.10 -12.17 -11.96
C THR A 99 2.74 -12.78 -11.68
N PHE A 100 1.94 -12.94 -12.74
CA PHE A 100 0.68 -13.68 -12.69
C PHE A 100 0.92 -15.12 -12.22
N GLY A 101 0.09 -15.58 -11.28
CA GLY A 101 0.20 -16.91 -10.67
C GLY A 101 1.13 -16.98 -9.45
N LEU A 102 1.88 -15.93 -9.14
CA LEU A 102 2.70 -15.85 -7.94
C LEU A 102 1.95 -15.07 -6.86
N ALA A 103 1.36 -15.77 -5.90
CA ALA A 103 0.62 -15.16 -4.78
C ALA A 103 1.57 -14.52 -3.74
N ASP A 104 2.33 -13.50 -4.18
CA ASP A 104 3.25 -12.77 -3.33
C ASP A 104 2.63 -11.48 -2.80
N HIS A 105 2.85 -11.18 -1.52
CA HIS A 105 2.35 -9.98 -0.86
C HIS A 105 3.23 -8.74 -1.09
N ASP A 106 4.40 -8.90 -1.67
CA ASP A 106 5.37 -7.82 -1.85
C ASP A 106 4.83 -6.73 -2.79
N SER A 107 4.15 -7.10 -3.88
CA SER A 107 3.51 -6.13 -4.77
C SER A 107 2.41 -5.33 -4.07
N PHE A 108 1.63 -5.96 -3.19
CA PHE A 108 0.64 -5.28 -2.36
C PHE A 108 1.31 -4.27 -1.42
N ALA A 109 2.32 -4.71 -0.66
CA ALA A 109 3.04 -3.86 0.27
C ALA A 109 3.70 -2.67 -0.44
N LEU A 110 4.36 -2.91 -1.57
CA LEU A 110 5.05 -1.88 -2.34
C LEU A 110 4.09 -0.87 -2.96
N LEU A 111 2.89 -1.30 -3.40
CA LEU A 111 1.85 -0.40 -3.89
C LEU A 111 1.44 0.60 -2.79
N PHE A 112 1.04 0.10 -1.63
CA PHE A 112 0.56 0.98 -0.55
C PHE A 112 1.70 1.81 0.06
N LEU A 113 2.92 1.30 0.08
CA LEU A 113 4.09 2.07 0.48
C LEU A 113 4.36 3.23 -0.49
N SER A 114 4.32 2.98 -1.79
CA SER A 114 4.49 4.02 -2.80
C SER A 114 3.36 5.04 -2.80
N MET A 115 2.11 4.62 -2.54
CA MET A 115 0.98 5.54 -2.32
C MET A 115 1.18 6.39 -1.06
N ALA A 116 1.68 5.81 0.04
CA ALA A 116 1.98 6.56 1.25
C ALA A 116 2.98 7.68 0.98
N PHE A 117 4.08 7.38 0.29
CA PHE A 117 5.05 8.39 -0.10
C PHE A 117 4.49 9.43 -1.08
N TYR A 118 3.67 9.01 -2.06
CA TYR A 118 3.01 9.95 -2.96
C TYR A 118 2.14 10.95 -2.21
N TYR A 119 1.28 10.47 -1.32
CA TYR A 119 0.42 11.34 -0.53
C TYR A 119 1.21 12.20 0.47
N TRP A 120 2.31 11.68 1.01
CA TRP A 120 3.21 12.46 1.84
C TRP A 120 3.81 13.65 1.06
N VAL A 121 4.36 13.41 -0.13
CA VAL A 121 4.89 14.47 -1.01
C VAL A 121 3.79 15.48 -1.33
N ARG A 122 2.59 15.02 -1.66
CA ARG A 122 1.45 15.92 -1.94
C ARG A 122 1.05 16.77 -0.73
N ALA A 123 1.08 16.20 0.46
CA ALA A 123 0.79 16.95 1.69
C ALA A 123 1.82 18.06 1.90
N LEU A 124 3.11 17.77 1.68
CA LEU A 124 4.18 18.76 1.79
C LEU A 124 4.07 19.87 0.73
N ASP A 125 3.74 19.53 -0.52
CA ASP A 125 3.53 20.51 -1.60
C ASP A 125 2.40 21.49 -1.24
N GLU A 126 1.27 20.97 -0.72
CA GLU A 126 0.13 21.82 -0.33
C GLU A 126 0.43 22.70 0.90
N LEU A 127 1.30 22.25 1.80
CA LEU A 127 1.69 23.05 2.97
C LEU A 127 2.62 24.21 2.61
N GLY A 128 3.34 24.11 1.50
CA GLY A 128 4.41 25.02 1.15
C GLY A 128 5.56 24.92 2.15
N THR A 129 6.63 24.27 1.77
CA THR A 129 7.80 23.93 2.61
C THR A 129 8.39 25.11 3.38
N GLU A 130 8.22 26.32 2.91
CA GLU A 130 8.75 27.53 3.56
C GLU A 130 8.10 27.86 4.91
N ARG A 131 6.83 27.47 5.12
CA ARG A 131 6.10 27.81 6.35
C ARG A 131 6.38 26.85 7.51
N MET A 132 6.72 25.61 7.26
CA MET A 132 6.99 24.63 8.31
C MET A 132 8.27 24.91 9.10
N PHE A 133 9.25 25.61 8.50
CA PHE A 133 10.56 25.85 9.11
C PHE A 133 10.72 27.26 9.66
N GLN A 134 9.73 28.13 9.50
CA GLN A 134 9.82 29.53 9.95
C GLN A 134 9.73 29.72 11.48
N ASN A 135 9.24 28.75 12.22
CA ASN A 135 9.22 28.80 13.70
C ASN A 135 9.53 27.43 14.30
N PRO A 136 10.79 27.06 14.47
CA PRO A 136 11.19 25.84 15.16
C PRO A 136 11.05 26.00 16.68
N SER A 137 9.84 26.12 17.17
CA SER A 137 9.60 26.02 18.61
C SER A 137 9.55 24.56 19.01
N SER A 138 10.48 24.16 19.87
CA SER A 138 10.72 22.80 20.31
C SER A 138 9.68 22.23 21.30
N SER A 139 8.59 22.92 21.55
CA SER A 139 7.56 22.47 22.48
C SER A 139 6.51 21.59 21.79
N PRO A 140 6.19 20.37 22.34
CA PRO A 140 5.14 19.50 21.80
C PRO A 140 3.77 20.16 21.66
N LEU A 141 3.46 21.14 22.55
CA LEU A 141 2.21 21.92 22.49
C LEU A 141 2.09 22.77 21.22
N TYR A 142 3.21 23.34 20.73
CA TYR A 142 3.20 24.07 19.47
C TYR A 142 2.99 23.17 18.26
N LEU A 143 3.47 21.92 18.34
CA LEU A 143 3.26 20.94 17.27
C LEU A 143 1.77 20.57 17.15
N VAL A 144 1.10 20.33 18.28
CA VAL A 144 -0.34 20.06 18.31
C VAL A 144 -1.16 21.27 17.84
N ALA A 145 -0.80 22.48 18.30
CA ALA A 145 -1.46 23.71 17.86
C ALA A 145 -1.26 23.94 16.36
N GLY A 146 -0.04 23.71 15.84
CA GLY A 146 0.29 23.80 14.42
C GLY A 146 -0.49 22.81 13.56
N ILE A 147 -0.63 21.56 13.99
CA ILE A 147 -1.45 20.55 13.31
C ILE A 147 -2.93 21.01 13.27
N ARG A 148 -3.46 21.46 14.39
CA ARG A 148 -4.84 21.95 14.47
C ARG A 148 -5.08 23.15 13.56
N GLU A 149 -4.19 24.12 13.57
CA GLU A 149 -4.28 25.31 12.72
C GLU A 149 -4.20 24.95 11.23
N THR A 150 -3.27 24.04 10.87
CA THR A 150 -3.11 23.54 9.50
C THR A 150 -4.36 22.80 9.02
N TRP A 151 -5.00 22.01 9.91
CA TRP A 151 -6.25 21.31 9.60
C TRP A 151 -7.34 22.25 9.11
N TYR A 152 -7.51 23.38 9.78
CA TYR A 152 -8.54 24.36 9.41
C TYR A 152 -8.14 25.23 8.21
N ARG A 153 -6.86 25.55 8.05
CA ARG A 153 -6.37 26.44 6.99
C ARG A 153 -6.08 25.72 5.67
N ASN A 154 -5.69 24.46 5.74
CA ASN A 154 -5.34 23.69 4.55
C ASN A 154 -5.90 22.26 4.58
N PRO A 155 -7.22 22.09 4.35
CA PRO A 155 -7.87 20.78 4.40
C PRO A 155 -7.33 19.81 3.34
N ARG A 156 -6.77 20.27 2.23
CA ARG A 156 -6.15 19.43 1.21
C ARG A 156 -4.87 18.77 1.72
N ALA A 157 -3.99 19.54 2.35
CA ALA A 157 -2.77 18.99 2.95
C ALA A 157 -3.10 17.92 3.98
N MET A 158 -4.11 18.18 4.83
CA MET A 158 -4.54 17.23 5.84
C MET A 158 -5.18 15.97 5.24
N ALA A 159 -5.96 16.10 4.17
CA ALA A 159 -6.51 14.96 3.45
C ALA A 159 -5.38 14.07 2.91
N PHE A 160 -4.36 14.64 2.28
CA PHE A 160 -3.20 13.89 1.80
C PHE A 160 -2.39 13.26 2.94
N ALA A 161 -2.16 13.97 4.04
CA ALA A 161 -1.50 13.41 5.21
C ALA A 161 -2.27 12.21 5.80
N THR A 162 -3.59 12.31 5.87
CA THR A 162 -4.47 11.21 6.32
C THR A 162 -4.40 10.01 5.37
N LEU A 163 -4.46 10.24 4.06
CA LEU A 163 -4.32 9.18 3.04
C LEU A 163 -2.95 8.50 3.12
N SER A 164 -1.88 9.26 3.37
CA SER A 164 -0.55 8.73 3.63
C SER A 164 -0.56 7.80 4.84
N GLY A 165 -1.12 8.24 5.97
CA GLY A 165 -1.23 7.45 7.19
C GLY A 165 -2.05 6.16 6.99
N ILE A 166 -3.18 6.24 6.29
CA ILE A 166 -4.00 5.07 5.93
C ILE A 166 -3.20 4.09 5.07
N SER A 167 -2.44 4.59 4.09
CA SER A 167 -1.62 3.74 3.22
C SER A 167 -0.51 3.03 4.02
N PHE A 168 0.16 3.71 4.95
CA PHE A 168 1.11 3.08 5.86
C PHE A 168 0.46 2.03 6.76
N ALA A 169 -0.72 2.32 7.32
CA ALA A 169 -1.46 1.35 8.12
C ALA A 169 -1.83 0.10 7.30
N THR A 170 -2.17 0.29 6.03
CA THR A 170 -2.44 -0.82 5.09
C THR A 170 -1.22 -1.71 4.89
N VAL A 171 -0.01 -1.13 4.78
CA VAL A 171 1.24 -1.90 4.73
C VAL A 171 1.43 -2.71 6.02
N ALA A 172 1.28 -2.07 7.18
CA ALA A 172 1.43 -2.73 8.49
C ALA A 172 0.45 -3.90 8.69
N LEU A 173 -0.78 -3.76 8.20
CA LEU A 173 -1.81 -4.78 8.27
C LEU A 173 -1.73 -5.84 7.16
N GLY A 174 -0.96 -5.60 6.11
CA GLY A 174 -0.80 -6.51 4.97
C GLY A 174 0.52 -7.26 4.93
N TRP A 175 1.56 -6.74 5.57
CA TRP A 175 2.92 -7.25 5.47
C TRP A 175 3.63 -7.38 6.82
N LYS A 176 4.03 -8.59 7.17
CA LYS A 176 4.71 -8.87 8.45
C LYS A 176 6.09 -8.20 8.58
N GLY A 177 6.76 -7.92 7.47
CA GLY A 177 8.07 -7.26 7.45
C GLY A 177 8.05 -5.82 7.96
N PHE A 178 6.87 -5.23 8.15
CA PHE A 178 6.73 -3.90 8.74
C PHE A 178 7.14 -3.84 10.21
N VAL A 179 7.13 -4.99 10.91
CA VAL A 179 7.37 -5.09 12.37
C VAL A 179 8.85 -5.39 12.68
N TYR A 180 9.63 -5.73 11.68
CA TYR A 180 11.06 -6.03 11.79
C TYR A 180 11.89 -4.95 11.10
#